data_370e9ec8cb7eaa2d2ce21915386ec12b
#
_entry.id   370e9ec8cb7eaa2d2ce21915386ec12b
#
_cell.length_a   1.000
_cell.length_b   1.000
_cell.length_c   1.000
_cell.angle_alpha   90.00
_cell.angle_beta   90.00
_cell.angle_gamma   90.00
#
_symmetry.space_group_name_H-M   'P 1'
#
loop_
_entity.id
_entity.type
_entity.pdbx_description
1 polymer ?
#
loop_
_entity_poly.entity_id
_entity_poly.type
_entity_poly.pdbx_seq_one_letter_code
_entity_poly.pdbx_strand_id
1 'polypeptide(L)'
;MSRAVVRCAMALMVAGLVVTAALPGRCVASTPESPILSPESAGLAFRRVAGDVEPELILAQRVIDREWGPSDDSIYVEIELPGWKSEPFAALLSAAVPGAGQAYVGEGKAWMFAALEAAGWGGWWWYRRDARDLRDQAEGIAGPPDNPSSGWSFERWAGATEDDPGDLAALYAVDRESFFNLIANDARYEAGWESTDARTTFSSLRIRSDVRLRRARAVTTALWLNHLVSAVHALRTARFHNLPLSREVGVRIDGHMGQGGTVAVAVVRRF
;
A
#
# COMPACT_ATOMS: atom_id res chain seq x y z
N MET A 1 3.03 -9.02 -30.65
CA MET A 1 2.05 -8.63 -29.58
C MET A 1 1.61 -7.21 -29.86
N SER A 2 0.31 -7.02 -30.11
CA SER A 2 -0.28 -5.76 -30.58
C SER A 2 -0.25 -4.68 -29.50
N ARG A 3 0.02 -3.42 -29.89
CA ARG A 3 0.01 -2.22 -29.01
C ARG A 3 -1.31 -2.02 -28.24
N ALA A 4 -2.39 -2.66 -28.67
CA ALA A 4 -3.68 -2.65 -28.01
C ALA A 4 -3.69 -3.49 -26.72
N VAL A 5 -2.97 -4.61 -26.66
CA VAL A 5 -2.91 -5.49 -25.47
C VAL A 5 -2.15 -4.82 -24.33
N VAL A 6 -1.11 -4.06 -24.63
CA VAL A 6 -0.33 -3.32 -23.61
C VAL A 6 -1.14 -2.15 -23.03
N ARG A 7 -1.97 -1.48 -23.84
CA ARG A 7 -2.83 -0.38 -23.37
C ARG A 7 -3.99 -0.88 -22.50
N CYS A 8 -4.56 -2.04 -22.78
CA CYS A 8 -5.59 -2.66 -21.95
C CYS A 8 -5.02 -3.13 -20.59
N ALA A 9 -3.80 -3.69 -20.57
CA ALA A 9 -3.16 -4.12 -19.33
C ALA A 9 -2.83 -2.92 -18.41
N MET A 10 -2.37 -1.80 -18.97
CA MET A 10 -2.11 -0.56 -18.19
C MET A 10 -3.39 0.08 -17.64
N ALA A 11 -4.49 0.07 -18.40
CA ALA A 11 -5.75 0.63 -17.96
C ALA A 11 -6.39 -0.20 -16.83
N LEU A 12 -6.23 -1.53 -16.85
CA LEU A 12 -6.72 -2.42 -15.79
C LEU A 12 -5.90 -2.32 -14.50
N MET A 13 -4.60 -2.00 -14.56
CA MET A 13 -3.78 -1.76 -13.36
C MET A 13 -4.17 -0.48 -12.63
N VAL A 14 -4.52 0.58 -13.34
CA VAL A 14 -4.95 1.86 -12.73
C VAL A 14 -6.36 1.75 -12.11
N ALA A 15 -7.24 0.96 -12.71
CA ALA A 15 -8.58 0.72 -12.17
C ALA A 15 -8.60 -0.16 -10.90
N GLY A 16 -7.64 -1.09 -10.76
CA GLY A 16 -7.52 -1.95 -9.58
C GLY A 16 -7.06 -1.23 -8.31
N LEU A 17 -6.34 -0.11 -8.44
CA LEU A 17 -5.79 0.64 -7.30
C LEU A 17 -6.81 1.55 -6.62
N VAL A 18 -7.92 1.90 -7.29
CA VAL A 18 -8.95 2.84 -6.78
C VAL A 18 -10.04 2.13 -5.97
N VAL A 19 -10.21 0.81 -6.13
CA VAL A 19 -11.33 0.07 -5.52
C VAL A 19 -11.04 -0.44 -4.09
N THR A 20 -9.79 -0.50 -3.63
CA THR A 20 -9.45 -1.02 -2.30
C THR A 20 -9.39 0.00 -1.17
N ALA A 21 -9.64 1.29 -1.45
CA ALA A 21 -9.59 2.36 -0.44
C ALA A 21 -10.94 2.70 0.21
N ALA A 22 -12.03 2.01 -0.11
CA ALA A 22 -13.37 2.33 0.40
C ALA A 22 -14.10 1.11 0.98
N LEU A 23 -13.62 0.60 2.12
CA LEU A 23 -14.45 -0.17 3.05
C LEU A 23 -14.28 0.41 4.46
N PRO A 24 -15.28 1.10 5.01
CA PRO A 24 -15.28 1.47 6.41
C PRO A 24 -15.58 0.22 7.24
N GLY A 25 -14.54 -0.38 7.82
CA GLY A 25 -14.70 -1.32 8.92
C GLY A 25 -15.37 -0.61 10.09
N ARG A 26 -16.62 -0.97 10.40
CA ARG A 26 -17.26 -0.59 11.65
C ARG A 26 -16.58 -1.33 12.79
N CYS A 27 -15.54 -0.73 13.37
CA CYS A 27 -15.14 -1.04 14.73
C CYS A 27 -16.11 -0.33 15.66
N VAL A 28 -16.97 -1.10 16.33
CA VAL A 28 -17.69 -0.64 17.52
C VAL A 28 -16.65 -0.63 18.65
N ALA A 29 -16.01 0.51 18.84
CA ALA A 29 -15.26 0.78 20.04
C ALA A 29 -16.22 1.38 21.06
N SER A 30 -16.43 0.68 22.18
CA SER A 30 -17.03 1.23 23.38
C SER A 30 -16.13 2.34 23.90
N THR A 31 -16.56 3.58 23.74
CA THR A 31 -15.91 4.76 24.31
C THR A 31 -16.15 4.81 25.82
N PRO A 32 -15.11 4.96 26.66
CA PRO A 32 -15.32 5.51 27.99
C PRO A 32 -15.74 6.97 27.81
N GLU A 33 -16.82 7.36 28.47
CA GLU A 33 -17.30 8.73 28.54
C GLU A 33 -16.19 9.65 29.09
N SER A 34 -15.52 10.37 28.20
CA SER A 34 -14.74 11.53 28.59
C SER A 34 -15.72 12.71 28.71
N PRO A 35 -15.66 13.50 29.80
CA PRO A 35 -16.53 14.67 29.93
C PRO A 35 -16.24 15.62 28.78
N ILE A 36 -17.21 15.80 27.90
CA ILE A 36 -17.20 16.78 26.82
C ILE A 36 -17.18 18.16 27.47
N LEU A 37 -16.02 18.80 27.54
CA LEU A 37 -15.92 20.21 27.88
C LEU A 37 -16.70 21.00 26.82
N SER A 38 -17.74 21.69 27.23
CA SER A 38 -18.52 22.55 26.37
C SER A 38 -17.62 23.63 25.74
N PRO A 39 -17.93 24.13 24.54
CA PRO A 39 -17.15 25.21 23.90
C PRO A 39 -16.96 26.44 24.76
N GLU A 40 -17.91 26.72 25.64
CA GLU A 40 -17.82 27.83 26.61
C GLU A 40 -16.75 27.60 27.69
N SER A 41 -16.56 26.38 28.18
CA SER A 41 -15.52 26.08 29.16
C SER A 41 -14.11 26.12 28.57
N ALA A 42 -13.94 25.71 27.30
CA ALA A 42 -12.68 25.86 26.58
C ALA A 42 -12.32 27.36 26.35
N GLY A 43 -13.30 28.20 26.04
CA GLY A 43 -13.12 29.64 25.87
C GLY A 43 -12.72 30.37 27.19
N LEU A 44 -13.27 29.93 28.31
CA LEU A 44 -12.92 30.48 29.62
C LEU A 44 -11.54 30.02 30.11
N ALA A 45 -11.15 28.76 29.81
CA ALA A 45 -9.80 28.25 30.10
C ALA A 45 -8.74 29.01 29.30
N PHE A 46 -9.00 29.27 28.01
CA PHE A 46 -8.09 30.05 27.16
C PHE A 46 -8.00 31.51 27.59
N ARG A 47 -9.11 32.10 28.01
CA ARG A 47 -9.14 33.49 28.51
C ARG A 47 -8.41 33.64 29.87
N ARG A 48 -8.38 32.59 30.69
CA ARG A 48 -7.66 32.57 31.96
C ARG A 48 -6.15 32.43 31.78
N VAL A 49 -5.69 31.64 30.78
CA VAL A 49 -4.28 31.52 30.41
C VAL A 49 -3.76 32.79 29.72
N ALA A 50 -4.62 33.48 28.95
CA ALA A 50 -4.27 34.73 28.29
C ALA A 50 -4.22 35.93 29.29
N GLY A 51 -4.76 35.81 30.50
CA GLY A 51 -4.77 36.85 31.51
C GLY A 51 -3.46 37.03 32.29
N ASP A 52 -2.57 36.04 32.26
CA ASP A 52 -1.31 36.05 33.02
C ASP A 52 -0.08 36.24 32.11
N VAL A 53 -0.27 36.74 30.87
CA VAL A 53 0.86 37.04 29.96
C VAL A 53 1.51 38.34 30.47
N GLU A 54 2.75 38.22 30.94
CA GLU A 54 3.58 39.33 31.43
C GLU A 54 3.54 40.53 30.43
N PRO A 55 3.39 41.76 30.91
CA PRO A 55 3.31 42.94 30.04
C PRO A 55 4.52 43.10 29.11
N GLU A 56 5.69 42.56 29.50
CA GLU A 56 6.88 42.56 28.67
C GLU A 56 6.74 41.68 27.41
N LEU A 57 6.02 40.54 27.49
CA LEU A 57 5.76 39.67 26.33
C LEU A 57 4.82 40.37 25.33
N ILE A 58 3.82 41.13 25.83
CA ILE A 58 2.91 41.89 24.98
C ILE A 58 3.64 43.05 24.28
N LEU A 59 4.58 43.69 24.96
CA LEU A 59 5.45 44.72 24.39
C LEU A 59 6.40 44.16 23.33
N ALA A 60 7.03 42.99 23.60
CA ALA A 60 7.88 42.29 22.64
C ALA A 60 7.10 41.90 21.39
N GLN A 61 5.89 41.38 21.55
CA GLN A 61 5.05 41.01 20.42
C GLN A 61 4.59 42.25 19.61
N ARG A 62 4.29 43.36 20.26
CA ARG A 62 3.97 44.65 19.57
C ARG A 62 5.17 45.22 18.82
N VAL A 63 6.39 45.06 19.33
CA VAL A 63 7.61 45.49 18.64
C VAL A 63 7.88 44.59 17.43
N ILE A 64 7.71 43.25 17.57
CA ILE A 64 7.83 42.28 16.47
C ILE A 64 6.74 42.60 15.41
N ASP A 65 5.50 42.80 15.82
CA ASP A 65 4.41 43.15 14.89
C ASP A 65 4.60 44.48 14.19
N ARG A 66 5.31 45.46 14.83
CA ARG A 66 5.59 46.78 14.26
C ARG A 66 6.79 46.75 13.29
N GLU A 67 7.86 45.99 13.63
CA GLU A 67 9.08 45.95 12.83
C GLU A 67 9.09 44.78 11.82
N TRP A 68 8.34 43.73 12.14
CA TRP A 68 8.31 42.47 11.37
C TRP A 68 6.87 41.99 11.09
N GLY A 69 5.89 42.90 11.36
CA GLY A 69 4.48 42.60 11.08
C GLY A 69 4.28 42.15 9.64
N PRO A 70 3.16 41.49 9.32
CA PRO A 70 2.91 41.04 7.99
C PRO A 70 3.00 42.21 7.05
N SER A 71 4.15 42.38 6.40
CA SER A 71 4.24 43.27 5.27
C SER A 71 3.31 42.66 4.23
N ASP A 72 2.16 43.33 3.99
CA ASP A 72 1.25 43.00 2.88
C ASP A 72 1.99 43.01 1.53
N ASP A 73 3.26 43.40 1.53
CA ASP A 73 4.20 43.44 0.43
C ASP A 73 5.17 42.25 0.38
N SER A 74 4.93 41.13 1.07
CA SER A 74 5.67 39.92 0.79
C SER A 74 5.23 39.38 -0.58
N ILE A 75 5.76 40.01 -1.62
CA ILE A 75 5.68 39.48 -3.01
C ILE A 75 6.45 38.20 -3.01
N TYR A 76 5.76 37.05 -2.79
CA TYR A 76 6.32 35.75 -3.09
C TYR A 76 6.46 35.66 -4.60
N VAL A 77 7.61 36.03 -5.11
CA VAL A 77 7.95 35.76 -6.50
C VAL A 77 8.27 34.28 -6.59
N GLU A 78 7.31 33.49 -7.07
CA GLU A 78 7.53 32.10 -7.38
C GLU A 78 8.50 32.05 -8.58
N ILE A 79 9.77 31.77 -8.30
CA ILE A 79 10.81 31.69 -9.32
C ILE A 79 10.76 30.27 -9.88
N GLU A 80 10.13 30.09 -11.03
CA GLU A 80 10.20 28.85 -11.78
C GLU A 80 11.62 28.66 -12.36
N LEU A 81 12.39 27.76 -11.77
CA LEU A 81 13.71 27.40 -12.27
C LEU A 81 13.58 26.43 -13.45
N PRO A 82 14.11 26.80 -14.64
CA PRO A 82 14.10 25.89 -15.78
C PRO A 82 14.80 24.57 -15.43
N GLY A 83 14.11 23.44 -15.65
CA GLY A 83 14.62 22.12 -15.35
C GLY A 83 14.38 21.62 -13.94
N TRP A 84 13.79 22.44 -13.04
CA TRP A 84 13.41 22.00 -11.68
C TRP A 84 12.43 20.84 -11.71
N LYS A 85 12.66 19.82 -10.89
CA LYS A 85 11.79 18.64 -10.76
C LYS A 85 11.13 18.64 -9.40
N SER A 86 9.81 18.53 -9.38
CA SER A 86 9.06 18.42 -8.13
C SER A 86 9.39 17.10 -7.41
N GLU A 87 10.01 17.20 -6.23
CA GLU A 87 10.38 16.05 -5.39
C GLU A 87 9.15 15.25 -4.94
N PRO A 88 8.06 15.89 -4.42
CA PRO A 88 6.86 15.16 -4.03
C PRO A 88 6.18 14.48 -5.21
N PHE A 89 6.16 15.12 -6.37
CA PHE A 89 5.55 14.55 -7.57
C PHE A 89 6.33 13.34 -8.08
N ALA A 90 7.67 13.39 -8.09
CA ALA A 90 8.51 12.24 -8.41
C ALA A 90 8.25 11.05 -7.46
N ALA A 91 8.13 11.33 -6.14
CA ALA A 91 7.82 10.31 -5.15
C ALA A 91 6.44 9.68 -5.36
N LEU A 92 5.40 10.50 -5.59
CA LEU A 92 4.03 10.04 -5.85
C LEU A 92 3.95 9.18 -7.12
N LEU A 93 4.60 9.61 -8.20
CA LEU A 93 4.67 8.82 -9.44
C LEU A 93 5.27 7.43 -9.19
N SER A 94 6.35 7.35 -8.41
CA SER A 94 7.01 6.07 -8.12
C SER A 94 6.28 5.25 -7.07
N ALA A 95 5.50 5.87 -6.18
CA ALA A 95 4.60 5.16 -5.28
C ALA A 95 3.45 4.50 -6.04
N ALA A 96 2.95 5.14 -7.11
CA ALA A 96 1.91 4.59 -7.96
C ALA A 96 2.45 3.57 -8.98
N VAL A 97 3.56 3.89 -9.64
CA VAL A 97 4.21 3.06 -10.66
C VAL A 97 5.73 3.07 -10.42
N PRO A 98 6.28 1.97 -9.87
CA PRO A 98 7.71 1.89 -9.58
C PRO A 98 8.58 2.22 -10.81
N GLY A 99 9.48 3.19 -10.64
CA GLY A 99 10.33 3.70 -11.73
C GLY A 99 9.81 4.96 -12.43
N ALA A 100 8.51 5.29 -12.31
CA ALA A 100 7.95 6.43 -13.05
C ALA A 100 8.52 7.79 -12.59
N GLY A 101 8.76 7.95 -11.29
CA GLY A 101 9.38 9.18 -10.76
C GLY A 101 10.84 9.33 -11.18
N GLN A 102 11.60 8.23 -11.25
CA GLN A 102 12.96 8.23 -11.77
C GLN A 102 12.98 8.60 -13.26
N ALA A 103 12.05 8.06 -14.04
CA ALA A 103 11.89 8.41 -15.45
C ALA A 103 11.50 9.89 -15.63
N TYR A 104 10.64 10.43 -14.76
CA TYR A 104 10.28 11.85 -14.74
C TYR A 104 11.51 12.76 -14.52
N VAL A 105 12.43 12.35 -13.67
CA VAL A 105 13.68 13.09 -13.42
C VAL A 105 14.69 12.90 -14.57
N GLY A 106 14.54 11.85 -15.39
CA GLY A 106 15.45 11.51 -16.48
C GLY A 106 16.53 10.49 -16.08
N GLU A 107 16.31 9.73 -15.00
CA GLU A 107 17.27 8.70 -14.57
C GLU A 107 17.18 7.45 -15.45
N GLY A 108 18.31 7.06 -16.06
CA GLY A 108 18.37 5.92 -16.97
C GLY A 108 18.12 4.55 -16.33
N LYS A 109 18.18 4.44 -14.99
CA LYS A 109 17.94 3.19 -14.25
C LYS A 109 16.48 2.96 -13.84
N ALA A 110 15.56 3.85 -14.23
CA ALA A 110 14.13 3.78 -13.96
C ALA A 110 13.51 2.42 -14.30
N TRP A 111 13.95 1.80 -15.41
CA TRP A 111 13.45 0.52 -15.91
C TRP A 111 13.67 -0.65 -14.93
N MET A 112 14.67 -0.56 -14.03
CA MET A 112 14.94 -1.65 -13.07
C MET A 112 13.78 -1.86 -12.11
N PHE A 113 13.15 -0.79 -11.62
CA PHE A 113 11.97 -0.87 -10.75
C PHE A 113 10.77 -1.45 -11.50
N ALA A 114 10.56 -1.03 -12.75
CA ALA A 114 9.50 -1.57 -13.60
C ALA A 114 9.73 -3.06 -13.93
N ALA A 115 10.98 -3.47 -14.14
CA ALA A 115 11.33 -4.87 -14.39
C ALA A 115 11.08 -5.75 -13.15
N LEU A 116 11.44 -5.26 -11.94
CA LEU A 116 11.13 -5.93 -10.68
C LEU A 116 9.63 -6.09 -10.48
N GLU A 117 8.86 -5.05 -10.81
CA GLU A 117 7.40 -5.08 -10.73
C GLU A 117 6.80 -6.14 -11.66
N ALA A 118 7.22 -6.15 -12.92
CA ALA A 118 6.76 -7.14 -13.91
C ALA A 118 7.12 -8.58 -13.51
N ALA A 119 8.35 -8.80 -13.03
CA ALA A 119 8.81 -10.10 -12.55
C ALA A 119 8.04 -10.55 -11.30
N GLY A 120 7.75 -9.62 -10.37
CA GLY A 120 6.96 -9.89 -9.19
C GLY A 120 5.53 -10.33 -9.54
N TRP A 121 4.82 -9.59 -10.39
CA TRP A 121 3.47 -9.97 -10.84
C TRP A 121 3.45 -11.29 -11.60
N GLY A 122 4.46 -11.55 -12.45
CA GLY A 122 4.64 -12.84 -13.14
C GLY A 122 4.82 -13.99 -12.16
N GLY A 123 5.69 -13.81 -11.15
CA GLY A 123 5.93 -14.78 -10.09
C GLY A 123 4.69 -15.03 -9.22
N TRP A 124 3.97 -13.98 -8.83
CA TRP A 124 2.73 -14.08 -8.07
C TRP A 124 1.67 -14.88 -8.83
N TRP A 125 1.46 -14.56 -10.12
CA TRP A 125 0.51 -15.27 -10.98
C TRP A 125 0.88 -16.74 -11.12
N TRP A 126 2.16 -17.05 -11.34
CA TRP A 126 2.67 -18.41 -11.47
C TRP A 126 2.44 -19.23 -10.19
N TYR A 127 2.80 -18.66 -9.01
CA TYR A 127 2.58 -19.36 -7.74
C TYR A 127 1.10 -19.62 -7.46
N ARG A 128 0.22 -18.68 -7.79
CA ARG A 128 -1.23 -18.86 -7.61
C ARG A 128 -1.81 -19.88 -8.56
N ARG A 129 -1.33 -19.95 -9.79
CA ARG A 129 -1.73 -20.97 -10.75
C ARG A 129 -1.29 -22.36 -10.29
N ASP A 130 0.00 -22.52 -9.97
CA ASP A 130 0.56 -23.78 -9.50
C ASP A 130 -0.13 -24.28 -8.21
N ALA A 131 -0.51 -23.37 -7.31
CA ALA A 131 -1.29 -23.72 -6.12
C ALA A 131 -2.68 -24.28 -6.46
N ARG A 132 -3.37 -23.70 -7.45
CA ARG A 132 -4.66 -24.20 -7.91
C ARG A 132 -4.52 -25.56 -8.57
N ASP A 133 -3.57 -25.69 -9.48
CA ASP A 133 -3.31 -26.96 -10.18
C ASP A 133 -3.02 -28.11 -9.17
N LEU A 134 -2.30 -27.82 -8.08
CA LEU A 134 -2.05 -28.79 -7.01
C LEU A 134 -3.32 -29.15 -6.20
N ARG A 135 -4.23 -28.18 -5.99
CA ARG A 135 -5.52 -28.43 -5.35
C ARG A 135 -6.44 -29.26 -6.22
N ASP A 136 -6.53 -28.92 -7.50
CA ASP A 136 -7.34 -29.69 -8.46
C ASP A 136 -6.84 -31.14 -8.56
N GLN A 137 -5.53 -31.37 -8.51
CA GLN A 137 -4.96 -32.73 -8.44
C GLN A 137 -5.33 -33.44 -7.13
N ALA A 138 -5.28 -32.72 -5.99
CA ALA A 138 -5.69 -33.30 -4.71
C ALA A 138 -7.18 -33.66 -4.72
N GLU A 139 -8.04 -32.76 -5.19
CA GLU A 139 -9.49 -33.04 -5.33
C GLU A 139 -9.76 -34.21 -6.26
N GLY A 140 -8.98 -34.36 -7.32
CA GLY A 140 -9.03 -35.53 -8.21
C GLY A 140 -8.73 -36.84 -7.52
N ILE A 141 -7.79 -36.87 -6.53
CA ILE A 141 -7.48 -38.05 -5.72
C ILE A 141 -8.63 -38.38 -4.75
N ALA A 142 -9.19 -37.36 -4.07
CA ALA A 142 -10.32 -37.57 -3.16
C ALA A 142 -11.56 -38.02 -3.93
N GLY A 143 -11.77 -37.44 -5.13
CA GLY A 143 -12.94 -37.68 -5.96
C GLY A 143 -14.23 -37.10 -5.38
N PRO A 144 -15.38 -37.30 -6.05
CA PRO A 144 -16.68 -36.94 -5.53
C PRO A 144 -17.04 -37.78 -4.31
N PRO A 145 -17.35 -37.22 -3.14
CA PRO A 145 -17.55 -38.00 -1.90
C PRO A 145 -18.84 -38.85 -1.91
N ASP A 146 -19.78 -38.55 -2.80
CA ASP A 146 -21.00 -39.33 -3.00
C ASP A 146 -20.75 -40.62 -3.78
N ASN A 147 -19.59 -40.78 -4.41
CA ASN A 147 -19.27 -41.96 -5.16
C ASN A 147 -18.44 -42.96 -4.28
N PRO A 148 -18.96 -44.16 -4.03
CA PRO A 148 -18.25 -45.16 -3.19
C PRO A 148 -16.86 -45.54 -3.71
N SER A 149 -16.61 -45.42 -5.04
CA SER A 149 -15.32 -45.72 -5.67
C SER A 149 -14.34 -44.55 -5.62
N SER A 150 -14.69 -43.43 -5.02
CA SER A 150 -13.78 -42.30 -4.82
C SER A 150 -12.71 -42.60 -3.77
N GLY A 151 -11.57 -41.90 -3.85
CA GLY A 151 -10.51 -42.03 -2.87
C GLY A 151 -10.96 -41.72 -1.44
N TRP A 152 -11.94 -40.80 -1.29
CA TRP A 152 -12.69 -40.58 -0.05
C TRP A 152 -14.19 -40.63 -0.32
N SER A 153 -14.99 -41.35 0.55
CA SER A 153 -16.45 -41.43 0.34
C SER A 153 -17.23 -41.36 1.66
N PHE A 154 -18.42 -40.75 1.59
CA PHE A 154 -19.38 -40.71 2.73
C PHE A 154 -19.80 -42.13 3.16
N GLU A 155 -20.08 -43.02 2.21
CA GLU A 155 -20.54 -44.36 2.51
C GLU A 155 -19.48 -45.17 3.29
N ARG A 156 -18.21 -45.08 2.91
CA ARG A 156 -17.11 -45.78 3.58
C ARG A 156 -16.89 -45.23 4.99
N TRP A 157 -16.97 -43.88 5.14
CA TRP A 157 -16.80 -43.25 6.44
C TRP A 157 -17.97 -43.57 7.38
N ALA A 158 -19.21 -43.39 6.92
CA ALA A 158 -20.41 -43.68 7.72
C ALA A 158 -20.52 -45.17 8.10
N GLY A 159 -20.15 -46.06 7.19
CA GLY A 159 -20.13 -47.49 7.47
C GLY A 159 -19.09 -47.94 8.50
N ALA A 160 -18.03 -47.16 8.68
CA ALA A 160 -16.97 -47.45 9.65
C ALA A 160 -17.19 -46.79 11.03
N THR A 161 -17.89 -45.63 11.08
CA THR A 161 -18.09 -44.86 12.30
C THR A 161 -19.51 -44.93 12.86
N GLU A 162 -20.47 -45.39 12.08
CA GLU A 162 -21.92 -45.36 12.38
C GLU A 162 -22.47 -43.93 12.52
N ASP A 163 -21.71 -42.91 12.05
CA ASP A 163 -22.12 -41.50 12.08
C ASP A 163 -22.98 -41.13 10.87
N ASP A 164 -23.85 -40.11 11.04
CA ASP A 164 -24.62 -39.56 9.93
C ASP A 164 -23.78 -38.59 9.07
N PRO A 165 -23.64 -38.83 7.77
CA PRO A 165 -22.89 -37.93 6.88
C PRO A 165 -23.61 -36.63 6.53
N GLY A 166 -24.82 -36.39 7.02
CA GLY A 166 -25.66 -35.25 6.60
C GLY A 166 -25.00 -33.89 6.77
N ASP A 167 -24.42 -33.63 7.94
CA ASP A 167 -23.72 -32.35 8.22
C ASP A 167 -22.47 -32.20 7.32
N LEU A 168 -21.75 -33.28 7.08
CA LEU A 168 -20.56 -33.28 6.24
C LEU A 168 -20.88 -33.10 4.76
N ALA A 169 -22.00 -33.69 4.31
CA ALA A 169 -22.51 -33.50 2.95
C ALA A 169 -23.00 -32.06 2.73
N ALA A 170 -23.66 -31.48 3.74
CA ALA A 170 -24.04 -30.06 3.73
C ALA A 170 -22.81 -29.15 3.63
N LEU A 171 -21.75 -29.44 4.40
CA LEU A 171 -20.48 -28.70 4.33
C LEU A 171 -19.86 -28.79 2.93
N TYR A 172 -19.83 -29.98 2.32
CA TYR A 172 -19.30 -30.16 0.97
C TYR A 172 -20.08 -29.35 -0.07
N ALA A 173 -21.39 -29.24 0.08
CA ALA A 173 -22.24 -28.47 -0.82
C ALA A 173 -22.02 -26.95 -0.71
N VAL A 174 -21.72 -26.45 0.50
CA VAL A 174 -21.60 -25.00 0.78
C VAL A 174 -20.15 -24.53 0.72
N ASP A 175 -19.21 -25.29 1.30
CA ASP A 175 -17.79 -24.93 1.39
C ASP A 175 -16.89 -26.17 1.18
N ARG A 176 -16.61 -26.45 -0.08
CA ARG A 176 -15.75 -27.57 -0.50
C ARG A 176 -14.33 -27.47 0.07
N GLU A 177 -13.81 -26.24 0.20
CA GLU A 177 -12.45 -26.03 0.72
C GLU A 177 -12.34 -26.46 2.18
N SER A 178 -13.32 -26.04 3.02
CA SER A 178 -13.39 -26.46 4.41
C SER A 178 -13.62 -27.97 4.56
N PHE A 179 -14.46 -28.56 3.70
CA PHE A 179 -14.64 -30.01 3.64
C PHE A 179 -13.32 -30.73 3.38
N PHE A 180 -12.59 -30.36 2.32
CA PHE A 180 -11.32 -30.99 1.98
C PHE A 180 -10.23 -30.76 3.03
N ASN A 181 -10.25 -29.63 3.72
CA ASN A 181 -9.35 -29.39 4.86
C ASN A 181 -9.66 -30.34 6.03
N LEU A 182 -10.94 -30.58 6.28
CA LEU A 182 -11.40 -31.43 7.37
C LEU A 182 -10.98 -32.88 7.16
N ILE A 183 -11.31 -33.46 5.99
CA ILE A 183 -10.95 -34.85 5.67
C ILE A 183 -9.43 -35.10 5.52
N ALA A 184 -8.65 -34.03 5.26
CA ALA A 184 -7.20 -34.11 5.20
C ALA A 184 -6.56 -34.23 6.59
N ASN A 185 -7.04 -33.42 7.56
CA ASN A 185 -6.32 -33.15 8.79
C ASN A 185 -6.94 -33.80 10.04
N ASP A 186 -8.24 -34.08 10.03
CA ASP A 186 -8.92 -34.67 11.17
C ASP A 186 -8.94 -36.20 11.09
N ALA A 187 -8.45 -36.83 12.16
CA ALA A 187 -8.39 -38.30 12.26
C ALA A 187 -9.78 -38.97 12.24
N ARG A 188 -10.85 -38.26 12.61
CA ARG A 188 -12.21 -38.80 12.58
C ARG A 188 -12.67 -39.21 11.18
N TYR A 189 -12.10 -38.58 10.14
CA TYR A 189 -12.47 -38.85 8.75
C TYR A 189 -11.50 -39.79 8.03
N GLU A 190 -10.56 -40.38 8.77
CA GLU A 190 -9.57 -41.29 8.19
C GLU A 190 -10.20 -42.56 7.58
N ALA A 191 -11.23 -43.09 8.23
CA ALA A 191 -11.95 -44.25 7.77
C ALA A 191 -12.66 -44.11 6.40
N GLY A 192 -12.91 -42.82 5.99
CA GLY A 192 -13.48 -42.53 4.70
C GLY A 192 -12.52 -42.65 3.52
N TRP A 193 -11.19 -42.81 3.74
CA TRP A 193 -10.20 -42.96 2.69
C TRP A 193 -10.12 -44.40 2.21
N GLU A 194 -9.92 -44.60 0.89
CA GLU A 194 -9.71 -45.90 0.28
C GLU A 194 -8.42 -46.55 0.78
N SER A 195 -7.38 -45.74 0.96
CA SER A 195 -6.09 -46.21 1.45
C SER A 195 -5.33 -45.08 2.16
N THR A 196 -4.37 -45.46 3.01
CA THR A 196 -3.44 -44.53 3.64
C THR A 196 -2.58 -43.79 2.60
N ASP A 197 -2.24 -44.47 1.48
CA ASP A 197 -1.47 -43.83 0.41
C ASP A 197 -2.27 -42.72 -0.30
N ALA A 198 -3.55 -42.93 -0.56
CA ALA A 198 -4.43 -41.94 -1.15
C ALA A 198 -4.51 -40.72 -0.24
N ARG A 199 -4.75 -40.91 1.08
CA ARG A 199 -4.76 -39.82 2.07
C ARG A 199 -3.44 -39.08 2.13
N THR A 200 -2.31 -39.79 2.17
CA THR A 200 -0.98 -39.19 2.25
C THR A 200 -0.67 -38.38 1.01
N THR A 201 -1.01 -38.90 -0.17
CA THR A 201 -0.81 -38.20 -1.45
C THR A 201 -1.66 -36.94 -1.52
N PHE A 202 -2.96 -37.03 -1.18
CA PHE A 202 -3.87 -35.90 -1.07
C PHE A 202 -3.31 -34.80 -0.15
N SER A 203 -2.96 -35.17 1.10
CA SER A 203 -2.43 -34.25 2.09
C SER A 203 -1.13 -33.59 1.63
N SER A 204 -0.24 -34.33 0.98
CA SER A 204 1.03 -33.80 0.46
C SER A 204 0.81 -32.76 -0.63
N LEU A 205 -0.15 -32.97 -1.53
CA LEU A 205 -0.51 -32.00 -2.56
C LEU A 205 -1.08 -30.73 -1.96
N ARG A 206 -1.96 -30.85 -0.95
CA ARG A 206 -2.51 -29.70 -0.23
C ARG A 206 -1.44 -28.90 0.50
N ILE A 207 -0.53 -29.55 1.21
CA ILE A 207 0.62 -28.90 1.86
C ILE A 207 1.48 -28.14 0.83
N ARG A 208 1.75 -28.77 -0.31
CA ARG A 208 2.51 -28.14 -1.41
C ARG A 208 1.77 -26.92 -1.97
N SER A 209 0.46 -27.00 -2.17
CA SER A 209 -0.38 -25.87 -2.58
C SER A 209 -0.26 -24.70 -1.59
N ASP A 210 -0.38 -24.97 -0.30
CA ASP A 210 -0.27 -23.94 0.75
C ASP A 210 1.12 -23.28 0.78
N VAL A 211 2.17 -24.05 0.52
CA VAL A 211 3.53 -23.48 0.36
C VAL A 211 3.56 -22.50 -0.82
N ARG A 212 2.91 -22.83 -1.96
CA ARG A 212 2.81 -21.94 -3.13
C ARG A 212 2.04 -20.66 -2.80
N LEU A 213 0.91 -20.77 -2.10
CA LEU A 213 0.14 -19.61 -1.66
C LEU A 213 0.93 -18.70 -0.69
N ARG A 214 1.69 -19.29 0.24
CA ARG A 214 2.59 -18.52 1.12
C ARG A 214 3.65 -17.76 0.31
N ARG A 215 4.24 -18.40 -0.71
CA ARG A 215 5.19 -17.75 -1.62
C ARG A 215 4.54 -16.62 -2.41
N ALA A 216 3.31 -16.80 -2.90
CA ALA A 216 2.56 -15.74 -3.58
C ALA A 216 2.35 -14.53 -2.65
N ARG A 217 2.00 -14.74 -1.37
CA ARG A 217 1.87 -13.68 -0.37
C ARG A 217 3.21 -12.96 -0.13
N ALA A 218 4.32 -13.69 -0.03
CA ALA A 218 5.64 -13.09 0.12
C ALA A 218 6.01 -12.20 -1.08
N VAL A 219 5.67 -12.63 -2.30
CA VAL A 219 5.85 -11.80 -3.51
C VAL A 219 5.01 -10.51 -3.42
N THR A 220 3.76 -10.59 -2.97
CA THR A 220 2.93 -9.38 -2.78
C THR A 220 3.59 -8.40 -1.80
N THR A 221 4.14 -8.89 -0.70
CA THR A 221 4.89 -8.05 0.24
C THR A 221 6.11 -7.41 -0.42
N ALA A 222 6.86 -8.17 -1.23
CA ALA A 222 8.03 -7.64 -1.96
C ALA A 222 7.63 -6.57 -2.98
N LEU A 223 6.47 -6.71 -3.66
CA LEU A 223 5.93 -5.69 -4.56
C LEU A 223 5.62 -4.39 -3.80
N TRP A 224 4.97 -4.46 -2.64
CA TRP A 224 4.73 -3.26 -1.81
C TRP A 224 6.03 -2.58 -1.38
N LEU A 225 7.04 -3.35 -1.02
CA LEU A 225 8.37 -2.80 -0.69
C LEU A 225 9.02 -2.15 -1.91
N ASN A 226 8.84 -2.71 -3.13
CA ASN A 226 9.34 -2.10 -4.35
C ASN A 226 8.73 -0.71 -4.59
N HIS A 227 7.41 -0.55 -4.38
CA HIS A 227 6.75 0.77 -4.46
C HIS A 227 7.36 1.77 -3.45
N LEU A 228 7.51 1.36 -2.19
CA LEU A 228 8.06 2.22 -1.14
C LEU A 228 9.51 2.64 -1.44
N VAL A 229 10.36 1.67 -1.78
CA VAL A 229 11.77 1.92 -2.10
C VAL A 229 11.89 2.80 -3.33
N SER A 230 11.08 2.53 -4.37
CA SER A 230 11.04 3.34 -5.59
C SER A 230 10.62 4.78 -5.32
N ALA A 231 9.60 5.01 -4.46
CA ALA A 231 9.16 6.36 -4.09
C ALA A 231 10.26 7.16 -3.37
N VAL A 232 10.91 6.53 -2.36
CA VAL A 232 12.01 7.17 -1.62
C VAL A 232 13.20 7.45 -2.53
N HIS A 233 13.53 6.51 -3.42
CA HIS A 233 14.60 6.69 -4.39
C HIS A 233 14.29 7.82 -5.39
N ALA A 234 13.06 7.91 -5.90
CA ALA A 234 12.63 8.96 -6.81
C ALA A 234 12.70 10.35 -6.17
N LEU A 235 12.24 10.48 -4.90
CA LEU A 235 12.36 11.72 -4.13
C LEU A 235 13.82 12.15 -4.00
N ARG A 236 14.69 11.21 -3.66
CA ARG A 236 16.12 11.47 -3.50
C ARG A 236 16.76 11.86 -4.84
N THR A 237 16.42 11.18 -5.92
CA THR A 237 16.91 11.47 -7.27
C THR A 237 16.49 12.86 -7.72
N ALA A 238 15.22 13.25 -7.53
CA ALA A 238 14.73 14.59 -7.82
C ALA A 238 15.49 15.66 -7.01
N ARG A 239 15.72 15.40 -5.72
CA ARG A 239 16.50 16.30 -4.86
C ARG A 239 17.93 16.49 -5.37
N PHE A 240 18.63 15.41 -5.71
CA PHE A 240 19.98 15.51 -6.26
C PHE A 240 20.02 16.21 -7.62
N HIS A 241 19.00 16.02 -8.45
CA HIS A 241 18.85 16.74 -9.71
C HIS A 241 18.72 18.26 -9.49
N ASN A 242 17.99 18.67 -8.45
CA ASN A 242 17.71 20.06 -8.15
C ASN A 242 18.91 20.77 -7.46
N LEU A 243 19.81 20.05 -6.77
CA LEU A 243 20.93 20.64 -6.02
C LEU A 243 21.83 21.58 -6.84
N PRO A 244 22.29 21.24 -8.05
CA PRO A 244 23.08 22.16 -8.88
C PRO A 244 22.26 23.39 -9.30
N LEU A 245 20.97 23.21 -9.61
CA LEU A 245 20.08 24.30 -10.02
C LEU A 245 19.89 25.31 -8.88
N SER A 246 19.76 24.85 -7.64
CA SER A 246 19.63 25.73 -6.47
C SER A 246 20.91 26.50 -6.14
N ARG A 247 22.10 25.98 -6.51
CA ARG A 247 23.40 26.66 -6.30
C ARG A 247 23.68 27.74 -7.34
N GLU A 248 23.07 27.63 -8.51
CA GLU A 248 23.24 28.61 -9.59
C GLU A 248 22.40 29.88 -9.39
N VAL A 249 21.45 29.86 -8.44
CA VAL A 249 20.61 31.02 -8.11
C VAL A 249 21.22 31.77 -6.94
N GLY A 250 21.92 32.86 -7.24
CA GLY A 250 22.33 33.85 -6.23
C GLY A 250 21.27 34.94 -6.12
N VAL A 251 20.65 35.09 -4.95
CA VAL A 251 19.82 36.27 -4.69
C VAL A 251 20.72 37.37 -4.16
N ARG A 252 20.90 38.44 -4.93
CA ARG A 252 21.63 39.65 -4.51
C ARG A 252 20.60 40.72 -4.20
N ILE A 253 20.53 41.12 -2.93
CA ILE A 253 19.69 42.23 -2.49
C ILE A 253 20.60 43.46 -2.47
N ASP A 254 20.47 44.34 -3.44
CA ASP A 254 21.13 45.64 -3.44
C ASP A 254 20.17 46.69 -2.88
N GLY A 255 20.33 47.05 -1.62
CA GLY A 255 19.62 48.14 -0.99
C GLY A 255 20.31 49.47 -1.29
N HIS A 256 19.71 50.33 -2.11
CA HIS A 256 20.13 51.72 -2.25
C HIS A 256 19.26 52.60 -1.33
N MET A 257 19.84 53.09 -0.26
CA MET A 257 19.21 54.16 0.55
C MET A 257 19.42 55.52 -0.15
N GLY A 258 18.58 55.78 -1.13
CA GLY A 258 18.41 57.15 -1.67
C GLY A 258 17.13 57.73 -1.11
N GLN A 259 16.97 59.06 -1.15
CA GLN A 259 15.83 59.83 -0.62
C GLN A 259 14.45 59.43 -1.28
N GLY A 260 14.23 58.17 -1.56
CA GLY A 260 13.02 57.66 -2.12
C GLY A 260 12.82 56.15 -1.88
N GLY A 261 13.64 55.53 -1.01
CA GLY A 261 13.40 54.17 -0.45
C GLY A 261 13.09 53.08 -1.47
N THR A 262 13.79 52.99 -2.62
CA THR A 262 13.65 51.86 -3.56
C THR A 262 14.57 50.73 -3.18
N VAL A 263 14.02 49.56 -2.86
CA VAL A 263 14.77 48.29 -2.71
C VAL A 263 14.69 47.55 -4.03
N ALA A 264 15.84 47.36 -4.71
CA ALA A 264 15.90 46.54 -5.91
C ALA A 264 16.39 45.15 -5.53
N VAL A 265 15.60 44.13 -5.82
CA VAL A 265 16.00 42.72 -5.68
C VAL A 265 16.42 42.20 -7.05
N ALA A 266 17.70 41.87 -7.22
CA ALA A 266 18.20 41.26 -8.45
C ALA A 266 18.48 39.76 -8.22
N VAL A 267 17.88 38.93 -9.05
CA VAL A 267 18.19 37.50 -9.11
C VAL A 267 19.29 37.33 -10.16
N VAL A 268 20.49 36.98 -9.72
CA VAL A 268 21.63 36.77 -10.61
C VAL A 268 21.87 35.28 -10.80
N ARG A 269 21.70 34.79 -12.03
CA ARG A 269 22.13 33.46 -12.44
C ARG A 269 23.60 33.58 -12.88
N ARG A 270 24.49 32.81 -12.23
CA ARG A 270 25.87 32.64 -12.73
C ARG A 270 25.85 31.54 -13.78
N PHE A 271 26.23 31.91 -15.01
CA PHE A 271 26.48 30.98 -16.09
C PHE A 271 27.89 30.38 -15.97
#